data_4d13ac3dfbfc9ecc5cbfb830f41f84bf
#
_entry.id   4d13ac3dfbfc9ecc5cbfb830f41f84bf
#
_cell.length_a   1.000
_cell.length_b   1.000
_cell.length_c   1.000
_cell.angle_alpha   90.00
_cell.angle_beta   90.00
_cell.angle_gamma   90.00
#
_symmetry.space_group_name_H-M   'P 1'
#
loop_
_entity.id
_entity.type
_entity.pdbx_description
1 polymer ?
#
loop_
_entity_poly.entity_id
_entity_poly.type
_entity_poly.pdbx_seq_one_letter_code
_entity_poly.pdbx_strand_id
1 'polypeptide(L)'
;MNGLAVTNNAIAQVQFNQDLFFRFMQYTDVKETTLKGYAVCIRQFVRWMQLEGITQPNREDVKAYKAYLEGQNFTAGTKAQYLRAVKHFFKWTASEGLYPNIADNIKGAKVRQDNTKKEAFNEEDIKAILESIDRTTEAGKRDYAMILLSVTGGLRIIELQRADVQDMATIKGQQVLYIQGKGRDEKDHYVKLIPEVQEALRDYLRSRPPFRKHDPLFTGTSNRGRGQRLAEPSISRIIKGVFQNAGFDSAKLTAHSLRHTSNTLLFKSGADLYTVQQHARHSDPKTTEIYIHAVDREKDRSEQQIYNQIFNPGQRDIAAEAAEALQGLSEAEQQAALAYIQALANGTQGKRGA
;
A
#
# COMPACT_ATOMS: atom_id res chain seq x y z
N MET A 1 41.33 -47.72 -27.65
CA MET A 1 40.10 -46.94 -27.90
C MET A 1 39.10 -47.34 -26.84
N ASN A 2 39.03 -46.56 -25.75
CA ASN A 2 38.08 -46.84 -24.67
C ASN A 2 36.87 -45.91 -24.85
N GLY A 3 35.76 -46.53 -25.22
CA GLY A 3 34.48 -45.88 -25.29
C GLY A 3 33.93 -45.56 -23.88
N LEU A 4 33.75 -44.30 -23.59
CA LEU A 4 33.05 -43.83 -22.41
C LEU A 4 31.56 -44.21 -22.54
N ALA A 5 31.12 -45.19 -21.76
CA ALA A 5 29.71 -45.50 -21.59
C ALA A 5 29.05 -44.32 -20.86
N VAL A 6 28.21 -43.58 -21.56
CA VAL A 6 27.28 -42.60 -20.98
C VAL A 6 26.20 -43.40 -20.28
N THR A 7 26.32 -43.53 -18.95
CA THR A 7 25.25 -44.07 -18.12
C THR A 7 24.10 -43.08 -18.13
N ASN A 8 23.06 -43.36 -18.91
CA ASN A 8 21.74 -42.75 -18.80
C ASN A 8 21.20 -43.08 -17.41
N ASN A 9 21.39 -42.19 -16.44
CA ASN A 9 20.64 -42.23 -15.20
C ASN A 9 19.19 -41.90 -15.56
N ALA A 10 18.37 -42.93 -15.73
CA ALA A 10 16.92 -42.78 -15.79
C ALA A 10 16.47 -42.16 -14.48
N ILE A 11 16.28 -40.86 -14.47
CA ILE A 11 15.56 -40.15 -13.40
C ILE A 11 14.20 -40.82 -13.33
N ALA A 12 13.95 -41.55 -12.23
CA ALA A 12 12.64 -42.15 -11.98
C ALA A 12 11.60 -41.05 -12.21
N GLN A 13 10.66 -41.29 -13.15
CA GLN A 13 9.60 -40.33 -13.45
C GLN A 13 8.75 -40.20 -12.20
N VAL A 14 9.05 -39.21 -11.37
CA VAL A 14 8.19 -38.86 -10.25
C VAL A 14 6.91 -38.31 -10.83
N GLN A 15 5.82 -39.05 -10.63
CA GLN A 15 4.50 -38.58 -11.07
C GLN A 15 4.16 -37.28 -10.36
N PHE A 16 3.77 -36.28 -11.14
CA PHE A 16 3.22 -35.03 -10.61
C PHE A 16 1.90 -35.34 -9.90
N ASN A 17 1.91 -35.36 -8.57
CA ASN A 17 0.77 -35.73 -7.76
C ASN A 17 0.51 -34.70 -6.64
N GLN A 18 -0.61 -34.87 -5.93
CA GLN A 18 -0.97 -33.98 -4.82
C GLN A 18 0.04 -34.01 -3.66
N ASP A 19 0.79 -35.11 -3.51
CA ASP A 19 1.80 -35.26 -2.45
C ASP A 19 2.95 -34.24 -2.63
N LEU A 20 3.38 -33.97 -3.87
CA LEU A 20 4.38 -32.91 -4.14
C LEU A 20 3.90 -31.53 -3.67
N PHE A 21 2.61 -31.27 -3.79
CA PHE A 21 2.05 -30.01 -3.31
C PHE A 21 2.09 -29.91 -1.77
N PHE A 22 1.70 -30.98 -1.06
CA PHE A 22 1.78 -31.00 0.40
C PHE A 22 3.22 -30.88 0.88
N ARG A 23 4.15 -31.55 0.28
CA ARG A 23 5.59 -31.47 0.59
C ARG A 23 6.14 -30.07 0.33
N PHE A 24 5.78 -29.44 -0.78
CA PHE A 24 6.13 -28.03 -1.06
C PHE A 24 5.64 -27.09 0.03
N MET A 25 4.39 -27.26 0.49
CA MET A 25 3.81 -26.43 1.53
C MET A 25 4.51 -26.60 2.89
N GLN A 26 5.02 -27.80 3.19
CA GLN A 26 5.79 -28.08 4.41
C GLN A 26 7.24 -27.59 4.32
N TYR A 27 7.84 -27.69 3.15
CA TYR A 27 9.23 -27.26 2.90
C TYR A 27 9.40 -25.73 2.86
N THR A 28 8.38 -25.02 2.37
CA THR A 28 8.51 -23.60 2.12
C THR A 28 8.50 -22.79 3.41
N ASP A 29 9.69 -22.33 3.84
CA ASP A 29 9.86 -21.46 5.03
C ASP A 29 9.46 -20.03 4.70
N VAL A 30 8.16 -19.77 4.75
CA VAL A 30 7.55 -18.46 4.57
C VAL A 30 6.39 -18.27 5.55
N LYS A 31 6.02 -17.02 5.79
CA LYS A 31 4.86 -16.73 6.66
C LYS A 31 3.59 -17.41 6.13
N GLU A 32 2.74 -17.84 7.05
CA GLU A 32 1.48 -18.57 6.77
C GLU A 32 0.61 -17.87 5.71
N THR A 33 0.55 -16.53 5.73
CA THR A 33 -0.20 -15.75 4.74
C THR A 33 0.38 -15.87 3.32
N THR A 34 1.70 -15.94 3.19
CA THR A 34 2.39 -16.16 1.90
C THR A 34 2.15 -17.58 1.42
N LEU A 35 2.22 -18.54 2.33
CA LEU A 35 1.94 -19.94 2.07
C LEU A 35 0.52 -20.15 1.55
N LYS A 36 -0.49 -19.55 2.19
CA LYS A 36 -1.87 -19.53 1.70
C LYS A 36 -1.97 -18.94 0.28
N GLY A 37 -1.23 -17.87 0.00
CA GLY A 37 -1.15 -17.29 -1.34
C GLY A 37 -0.57 -18.26 -2.37
N TYR A 38 0.52 -18.94 -2.06
CA TYR A 38 1.09 -19.98 -2.94
C TYR A 38 0.10 -21.14 -3.15
N ALA A 39 -0.59 -21.58 -2.10
CA ALA A 39 -1.60 -22.63 -2.19
C ALA A 39 -2.70 -22.31 -3.20
N VAL A 40 -3.20 -21.08 -3.19
CA VAL A 40 -4.22 -20.63 -4.14
C VAL A 40 -3.66 -20.64 -5.57
N CYS A 41 -2.45 -20.11 -5.77
CA CYS A 41 -1.84 -20.02 -7.09
C CYS A 41 -1.52 -21.39 -7.69
N ILE A 42 -0.93 -22.30 -6.91
CA ILE A 42 -0.58 -23.65 -7.36
C ILE A 42 -1.85 -24.48 -7.62
N ARG A 43 -2.87 -24.37 -6.76
CA ARG A 43 -4.16 -25.05 -6.98
C ARG A 43 -4.80 -24.65 -8.30
N GLN A 44 -4.69 -23.38 -8.66
CA GLN A 44 -5.19 -22.89 -9.94
C GLN A 44 -4.41 -23.48 -11.12
N PHE A 45 -3.09 -23.62 -11.02
CA PHE A 45 -2.25 -24.27 -12.01
C PHE A 45 -2.59 -25.77 -12.17
N VAL A 46 -2.73 -26.48 -11.05
CA VAL A 46 -3.14 -27.89 -11.05
C VAL A 46 -4.52 -28.08 -11.68
N ARG A 47 -5.47 -27.21 -11.35
CA ARG A 47 -6.83 -27.25 -11.96
C ARG A 47 -6.77 -27.04 -13.47
N TRP A 48 -5.95 -26.09 -13.93
CA TRP A 48 -5.75 -25.86 -15.36
C TRP A 48 -5.16 -27.09 -16.04
N MET A 49 -4.11 -27.71 -15.50
CA MET A 49 -3.55 -28.94 -16.03
C MET A 49 -4.57 -30.07 -16.12
N GLN A 50 -5.42 -30.23 -15.10
CA GLN A 50 -6.49 -31.23 -15.12
C GLN A 50 -7.49 -30.99 -16.24
N LEU A 51 -7.85 -29.76 -16.53
CA LEU A 51 -8.75 -29.38 -17.63
C LEU A 51 -8.12 -29.65 -19.00
N GLU A 52 -6.81 -29.46 -19.13
CA GLU A 52 -6.05 -29.73 -20.36
C GLU A 52 -5.59 -31.21 -20.48
N GLY A 53 -5.92 -32.07 -19.52
CA GLY A 53 -5.51 -33.48 -19.53
C GLY A 53 -4.01 -33.71 -19.32
N ILE A 54 -3.29 -32.74 -18.75
CA ILE A 54 -1.84 -32.78 -18.55
C ILE A 54 -1.52 -33.53 -17.25
N THR A 55 -0.85 -34.66 -17.34
CA THR A 55 -0.44 -35.47 -16.19
C THR A 55 1.05 -35.33 -15.88
N GLN A 56 1.89 -35.06 -16.89
CA GLN A 56 3.33 -34.89 -16.79
C GLN A 56 3.71 -33.56 -17.46
N PRO A 57 3.65 -32.43 -16.73
CA PRO A 57 3.87 -31.12 -17.32
C PRO A 57 5.32 -30.96 -17.80
N ASN A 58 5.49 -30.31 -18.93
CA ASN A 58 6.78 -29.95 -19.51
C ASN A 58 6.88 -28.42 -19.65
N ARG A 59 7.98 -27.95 -20.23
CA ARG A 59 8.23 -26.51 -20.41
C ARG A 59 7.17 -25.81 -21.27
N GLU A 60 6.69 -26.51 -22.31
CA GLU A 60 5.67 -25.92 -23.22
C GLU A 60 4.34 -25.76 -22.49
N ASP A 61 4.01 -26.68 -21.57
CA ASP A 61 2.80 -26.56 -20.75
C ASP A 61 2.87 -25.34 -19.82
N VAL A 62 4.03 -25.00 -19.24
CA VAL A 62 4.17 -23.77 -18.46
C VAL A 62 4.03 -22.53 -19.33
N LYS A 63 4.49 -22.57 -20.59
CA LYS A 63 4.25 -21.48 -21.56
C LYS A 63 2.78 -21.37 -21.94
N ALA A 64 2.11 -22.53 -22.16
CA ALA A 64 0.69 -22.57 -22.44
C ALA A 64 -0.13 -22.03 -21.27
N TYR A 65 0.22 -22.40 -20.03
CA TYR A 65 -0.38 -21.81 -18.82
C TYR A 65 -0.21 -20.29 -18.74
N LYS A 66 0.99 -19.79 -19.09
CA LYS A 66 1.20 -18.33 -19.18
C LYS A 66 0.28 -17.70 -20.21
N ALA A 67 0.14 -18.27 -21.41
CA ALA A 67 -0.78 -17.78 -22.44
C ALA A 67 -2.24 -17.84 -21.96
N TYR A 68 -2.63 -18.92 -21.29
CA TYR A 68 -3.94 -19.04 -20.62
C TYR A 68 -4.19 -17.88 -19.64
N LEU A 69 -3.20 -17.59 -18.75
CA LEU A 69 -3.31 -16.46 -17.82
C LEU A 69 -3.42 -15.10 -18.55
N GLU A 70 -2.73 -14.93 -19.67
CA GLU A 70 -2.79 -13.69 -20.47
C GLU A 70 -4.19 -13.48 -21.06
N GLY A 71 -4.88 -14.56 -21.44
CA GLY A 71 -6.27 -14.54 -21.91
C GLY A 71 -7.33 -14.31 -20.82
N GLN A 72 -6.97 -14.46 -19.54
CA GLN A 72 -7.91 -14.23 -18.45
C GLN A 72 -8.04 -12.74 -18.08
N ASN A 73 -9.21 -12.36 -17.58
CA ASN A 73 -9.47 -11.00 -17.08
C ASN A 73 -8.85 -10.77 -15.69
N PHE A 74 -7.55 -11.04 -15.56
CA PHE A 74 -6.77 -10.75 -14.35
C PHE A 74 -5.89 -9.53 -14.54
N THR A 75 -5.60 -8.82 -13.45
CA THR A 75 -4.59 -7.75 -13.48
C THR A 75 -3.20 -8.32 -13.80
N ALA A 76 -2.31 -7.50 -14.37
CA ALA A 76 -0.93 -7.89 -14.65
C ALA A 76 -0.20 -8.40 -13.38
N GLY A 77 -0.47 -7.77 -12.22
CA GLY A 77 0.07 -8.20 -10.93
C GLY A 77 -0.41 -9.59 -10.51
N THR A 78 -1.70 -9.88 -10.71
CA THR A 78 -2.29 -11.21 -10.43
C THR A 78 -1.68 -12.27 -11.34
N LYS A 79 -1.58 -12.02 -12.66
CA LYS A 79 -0.94 -12.92 -13.61
C LYS A 79 0.51 -13.21 -13.24
N ALA A 80 1.26 -12.18 -12.86
CA ALA A 80 2.64 -12.32 -12.40
C ALA A 80 2.75 -13.14 -11.10
N GLN A 81 1.80 -13.00 -10.18
CA GLN A 81 1.76 -13.77 -8.93
C GLN A 81 1.51 -15.26 -9.19
N TYR A 82 0.55 -15.61 -10.04
CA TYR A 82 0.29 -17.00 -10.44
C TYR A 82 1.55 -17.65 -11.02
N LEU A 83 2.16 -17.02 -12.00
CA LEU A 83 3.36 -17.57 -12.64
C LEU A 83 4.55 -17.63 -11.69
N ARG A 84 4.72 -16.66 -10.77
CA ARG A 84 5.78 -16.68 -9.75
C ARG A 84 5.65 -17.89 -8.83
N ALA A 85 4.45 -18.22 -8.39
CA ALA A 85 4.21 -19.40 -7.55
C ALA A 85 4.59 -20.70 -8.27
N VAL A 86 4.19 -20.85 -9.54
CA VAL A 86 4.54 -22.02 -10.38
C VAL A 86 6.06 -22.11 -10.55
N LYS A 87 6.76 -21.00 -10.82
CA LYS A 87 8.21 -20.97 -10.92
C LYS A 87 8.89 -21.36 -9.61
N HIS A 88 8.38 -20.89 -8.48
CA HIS A 88 8.91 -21.23 -7.17
C HIS A 88 8.71 -22.71 -6.86
N PHE A 89 7.55 -23.26 -7.18
CA PHE A 89 7.25 -24.68 -7.05
C PHE A 89 8.23 -25.55 -7.86
N PHE A 90 8.42 -25.33 -9.14
CA PHE A 90 9.32 -26.14 -9.97
C PHE A 90 10.82 -25.92 -9.64
N LYS A 91 11.18 -24.74 -9.13
CA LYS A 91 12.53 -24.53 -8.58
C LYS A 91 12.77 -25.41 -7.36
N TRP A 92 11.80 -25.49 -6.46
CA TRP A 92 11.86 -26.38 -5.29
C TRP A 92 11.89 -27.84 -5.70
N THR A 93 11.00 -28.31 -6.60
CA THR A 93 11.01 -29.72 -7.01
C THR A 93 12.36 -30.14 -7.61
N ALA A 94 13.01 -29.24 -8.32
CA ALA A 94 14.34 -29.50 -8.88
C ALA A 94 15.43 -29.55 -7.81
N SER A 95 15.38 -28.69 -6.78
CA SER A 95 16.34 -28.73 -5.66
C SER A 95 16.25 -30.02 -4.84
N GLU A 96 15.04 -30.60 -4.76
CA GLU A 96 14.80 -31.87 -4.07
C GLU A 96 14.99 -33.11 -4.98
N GLY A 97 15.37 -32.93 -6.24
CA GLY A 97 15.52 -34.03 -7.21
C GLY A 97 14.19 -34.72 -7.58
N LEU A 98 13.04 -34.08 -7.30
CA LEU A 98 11.71 -34.67 -7.48
C LEU A 98 11.16 -34.46 -8.88
N TYR A 99 11.39 -33.28 -9.49
CA TYR A 99 10.94 -32.94 -10.83
C TYR A 99 11.84 -31.84 -11.41
N PRO A 100 12.13 -31.83 -12.73
CA PRO A 100 12.98 -30.81 -13.32
C PRO A 100 12.36 -29.40 -13.23
N ASN A 101 13.22 -28.37 -13.19
CA ASN A 101 12.75 -26.98 -13.22
C ASN A 101 12.27 -26.59 -14.64
N ILE A 102 11.09 -27.04 -15.02
CA ILE A 102 10.49 -26.75 -16.32
C ILE A 102 10.06 -25.29 -16.50
N ALA A 103 10.00 -24.52 -15.41
CA ALA A 103 9.62 -23.11 -15.42
C ALA A 103 10.82 -22.15 -15.48
N ASP A 104 12.04 -22.67 -15.63
CA ASP A 104 13.24 -21.84 -15.69
C ASP A 104 13.21 -20.87 -16.87
N ASN A 105 13.74 -19.68 -16.69
CA ASN A 105 13.83 -18.62 -17.72
C ASN A 105 12.49 -18.25 -18.44
N ILE A 106 11.32 -18.68 -17.90
CA ILE A 106 10.04 -18.20 -18.41
C ILE A 106 9.81 -16.79 -17.85
N LYS A 107 9.80 -15.78 -18.73
CA LYS A 107 9.57 -14.38 -18.34
C LYS A 107 8.09 -14.19 -17.94
N GLY A 108 7.87 -13.61 -16.76
CA GLY A 108 6.52 -13.19 -16.33
C GLY A 108 6.00 -11.98 -17.10
N ALA A 109 4.71 -11.68 -16.94
CA ALA A 109 4.15 -10.43 -17.42
C ALA A 109 4.91 -9.26 -16.80
N LYS A 110 5.30 -8.28 -17.63
CA LYS A 110 5.86 -7.03 -17.11
C LYS A 110 4.75 -6.26 -16.40
N VAL A 111 4.83 -6.18 -15.08
CA VAL A 111 3.97 -5.29 -14.29
C VAL A 111 4.54 -3.89 -14.47
N ARG A 112 3.90 -3.06 -15.28
CA ARG A 112 4.22 -1.63 -15.31
C ARG A 112 3.73 -1.02 -14.01
N GLN A 113 4.62 -0.39 -13.26
CA GLN A 113 4.27 0.27 -11.99
C GLN A 113 3.29 1.43 -12.19
N ASP A 114 3.28 2.03 -13.36
CA ASP A 114 2.47 3.21 -13.73
C ASP A 114 0.96 2.91 -13.87
N ASN A 115 0.56 1.66 -14.11
CA ASN A 115 -0.85 1.28 -14.33
C ASN A 115 -1.62 0.93 -13.04
N THR A 116 -0.96 0.90 -11.89
CA THR A 116 -1.62 0.73 -10.58
C THR A 116 -1.70 2.06 -9.84
N LYS A 117 -2.18 3.12 -10.49
CA LYS A 117 -2.54 4.33 -9.74
C LYS A 117 -3.67 3.95 -8.80
N LYS A 118 -3.30 3.62 -7.56
CA LYS A 118 -4.24 3.63 -6.46
C LYS A 118 -4.72 5.07 -6.37
N GLU A 119 -6.03 5.25 -6.39
CA GLU A 119 -6.60 6.56 -6.18
C GLU A 119 -6.25 6.99 -4.76
N ALA A 120 -5.68 8.17 -4.63
CA ALA A 120 -5.50 8.89 -3.38
C ALA A 120 -6.60 9.93 -3.28
N PHE A 121 -6.96 10.27 -2.08
CA PHE A 121 -7.85 11.38 -1.79
C PHE A 121 -7.07 12.70 -1.76
N ASN A 122 -7.73 13.80 -2.07
CA ASN A 122 -7.23 15.14 -1.75
C ASN A 122 -7.67 15.57 -0.34
N GLU A 123 -7.31 16.78 0.07
CA GLU A 123 -7.61 17.32 1.40
C GLU A 123 -9.12 17.49 1.62
N GLU A 124 -9.84 17.97 0.59
CA GLU A 124 -11.29 18.18 0.60
C GLU A 124 -12.05 16.86 0.70
N ASP A 125 -11.59 15.82 -0.02
CA ASP A 125 -12.16 14.48 0.05
C ASP A 125 -12.07 13.91 1.47
N ILE A 126 -10.90 14.05 2.12
CA ILE A 126 -10.71 13.56 3.50
C ILE A 126 -11.62 14.32 4.49
N LYS A 127 -11.78 15.64 4.32
CA LYS A 127 -12.72 16.43 5.13
C LYS A 127 -14.15 15.91 4.94
N ALA A 128 -14.60 15.76 3.71
CA ALA A 128 -15.93 15.25 3.39
C ALA A 128 -16.18 13.84 3.96
N ILE A 129 -15.17 12.94 3.87
CA ILE A 129 -15.24 11.60 4.46
C ILE A 129 -15.40 11.67 5.98
N LEU A 130 -14.63 12.49 6.68
CA LEU A 130 -14.71 12.63 8.12
C LEU A 130 -16.02 13.28 8.58
N GLU A 131 -16.53 14.27 7.86
CA GLU A 131 -17.79 14.95 8.12
C GLU A 131 -19.01 14.05 7.87
N SER A 132 -18.92 13.08 6.97
CA SER A 132 -20.00 12.13 6.69
C SER A 132 -20.28 11.13 7.82
N ILE A 133 -19.38 11.03 8.81
CA ILE A 133 -19.45 10.04 9.87
C ILE A 133 -20.36 10.54 11.02
N ASP A 134 -21.42 9.80 11.31
CA ASP A 134 -22.30 10.07 12.47
C ASP A 134 -21.59 9.73 13.79
N ARG A 135 -21.01 10.72 14.44
CA ARG A 135 -20.31 10.60 15.73
C ARG A 135 -21.24 10.54 16.95
N THR A 136 -22.52 10.42 16.79
CA THR A 136 -23.45 10.21 17.92
C THR A 136 -23.45 8.76 18.40
N THR A 137 -23.03 7.81 17.53
CA THR A 137 -23.00 6.38 17.81
C THR A 137 -21.60 5.88 18.20
N GLU A 138 -21.52 4.76 18.95
CA GLU A 138 -20.26 4.08 19.25
C GLU A 138 -19.51 3.68 17.97
N ALA A 139 -20.23 3.16 16.96
CA ALA A 139 -19.66 2.75 15.69
C ALA A 139 -19.06 3.96 14.94
N GLY A 140 -19.79 5.05 14.85
CA GLY A 140 -19.31 6.24 14.17
C GLY A 140 -18.11 6.88 14.87
N LYS A 141 -18.07 6.95 16.20
CA LYS A 141 -16.91 7.40 16.95
C LYS A 141 -15.67 6.54 16.69
N ARG A 142 -15.85 5.20 16.67
CA ARG A 142 -14.80 4.25 16.29
C ARG A 142 -14.28 4.51 14.88
N ASP A 143 -15.20 4.62 13.93
CA ASP A 143 -14.87 4.75 12.50
C ASP A 143 -14.16 6.08 12.22
N TYR A 144 -14.61 7.16 12.84
CA TYR A 144 -13.96 8.47 12.79
C TYR A 144 -12.53 8.41 13.35
N ALA A 145 -12.35 7.87 14.57
CA ALA A 145 -11.04 7.74 15.19
C ALA A 145 -10.10 6.86 14.35
N MET A 146 -10.61 5.77 13.78
CA MET A 146 -9.84 4.85 12.95
C MET A 146 -9.39 5.48 11.62
N ILE A 147 -10.25 6.24 10.96
CA ILE A 147 -9.93 6.92 9.70
C ILE A 147 -8.97 8.08 9.95
N LEU A 148 -9.24 8.92 10.95
CA LEU A 148 -8.38 10.05 11.31
C LEU A 148 -6.97 9.57 11.68
N LEU A 149 -6.86 8.54 12.53
CA LEU A 149 -5.58 7.93 12.88
C LEU A 149 -4.88 7.31 11.65
N SER A 150 -5.64 6.72 10.73
CA SER A 150 -5.07 6.11 9.52
C SER A 150 -4.48 7.13 8.56
N VAL A 151 -5.15 8.25 8.36
CA VAL A 151 -4.69 9.29 7.42
C VAL A 151 -3.57 10.14 8.03
N THR A 152 -3.62 10.42 9.33
CA THR A 152 -2.55 11.21 9.99
C THR A 152 -1.31 10.39 10.30
N GLY A 153 -1.46 9.12 10.66
CA GLY A 153 -0.35 8.22 11.02
C GLY A 153 0.11 7.29 9.89
N GLY A 154 -0.53 7.33 8.71
CA GLY A 154 -0.20 6.46 7.58
C GLY A 154 -0.28 4.98 7.90
N LEU A 155 -1.26 4.52 8.70
CA LEU A 155 -1.33 3.15 9.20
C LEU A 155 -1.77 2.14 8.14
N ARG A 156 -1.26 0.91 8.25
CA ARG A 156 -1.78 -0.26 7.54
C ARG A 156 -2.94 -0.88 8.32
N ILE A 157 -3.84 -1.57 7.62
CA ILE A 157 -4.99 -2.27 8.27
C ILE A 157 -4.52 -3.22 9.37
N ILE A 158 -3.44 -3.97 9.13
CA ILE A 158 -2.89 -4.91 10.11
C ILE A 158 -2.38 -4.19 11.37
N GLU A 159 -1.88 -2.96 11.26
CA GLU A 159 -1.43 -2.14 12.38
C GLU A 159 -2.64 -1.67 13.21
N LEU A 160 -3.75 -1.29 12.57
CA LEU A 160 -5.02 -0.99 13.25
C LEU A 160 -5.62 -2.23 13.95
N GLN A 161 -5.61 -3.36 13.26
CA GLN A 161 -6.14 -4.62 13.78
C GLN A 161 -5.39 -5.08 15.03
N ARG A 162 -4.07 -4.91 15.08
CA ARG A 162 -3.20 -5.38 16.18
C ARG A 162 -3.09 -4.40 17.34
N ALA A 163 -3.58 -3.18 17.19
CA ALA A 163 -3.52 -2.17 18.23
C ALA A 163 -4.36 -2.56 19.45
N ASP A 164 -3.77 -2.42 20.63
CA ASP A 164 -4.40 -2.61 21.93
C ASP A 164 -4.47 -1.28 22.68
N VAL A 165 -5.32 -1.19 23.68
CA VAL A 165 -5.45 0.03 24.49
C VAL A 165 -4.13 0.39 25.19
N GLN A 166 -3.40 -0.61 25.67
CA GLN A 166 -2.09 -0.43 26.33
C GLN A 166 -0.97 0.11 25.42
N ASP A 167 -1.17 0.04 24.09
CA ASP A 167 -0.17 0.53 23.14
C ASP A 167 -0.12 2.06 23.07
N MET A 168 -1.13 2.73 23.64
CA MET A 168 -1.12 4.17 23.85
C MET A 168 -0.20 4.51 25.00
N ALA A 169 0.82 5.31 24.75
CA ALA A 169 1.86 5.67 25.73
C ALA A 169 2.29 7.13 25.58
N THR A 170 3.07 7.60 26.53
CA THR A 170 3.69 8.93 26.48
C THR A 170 5.21 8.78 26.41
N ILE A 171 5.82 9.35 25.36
CA ILE A 171 7.28 9.40 25.19
C ILE A 171 7.71 10.87 25.22
N LYS A 172 8.51 11.27 26.19
CA LYS A 172 9.01 12.66 26.31
C LYS A 172 7.90 13.72 26.18
N GLY A 173 6.75 13.48 26.80
CA GLY A 173 5.60 14.39 26.77
C GLY A 173 4.70 14.26 25.52
N GLN A 174 5.12 13.51 24.50
CA GLN A 174 4.35 13.26 23.28
C GLN A 174 3.52 11.97 23.42
N GLN A 175 2.24 12.06 23.17
CA GLN A 175 1.38 10.87 23.08
C GLN A 175 1.66 10.11 21.78
N VAL A 176 1.79 8.78 21.91
CA VAL A 176 2.09 7.87 20.80
C VAL A 176 1.21 6.63 20.87
N LEU A 177 1.08 5.95 19.74
CA LEU A 177 0.54 4.59 19.64
C LEU A 177 1.63 3.68 19.12
N TYR A 178 2.05 2.69 19.92
CA TYR A 178 2.93 1.62 19.47
C TYR A 178 2.21 0.72 18.48
N ILE A 179 2.88 0.33 17.41
CA ILE A 179 2.29 -0.45 16.31
C ILE A 179 3.17 -1.63 15.94
N GLN A 180 2.52 -2.73 15.57
CA GLN A 180 3.15 -3.93 15.03
C GLN A 180 2.97 -4.01 13.51
N GLY A 181 4.05 -3.77 12.77
CA GLY A 181 4.06 -3.79 11.31
C GLY A 181 3.82 -5.19 10.70
N LYS A 182 3.53 -5.20 9.41
CA LYS A 182 3.43 -6.46 8.65
C LYS A 182 4.79 -7.19 8.67
N GLY A 183 4.75 -8.44 9.09
CA GLY A 183 5.95 -9.26 9.12
C GLY A 183 6.83 -9.10 10.35
N ARG A 184 6.41 -8.29 11.33
CA ARG A 184 7.10 -8.10 12.62
C ARG A 184 6.40 -8.86 13.71
N ASP A 185 7.16 -9.31 14.69
CA ASP A 185 6.64 -10.07 15.84
C ASP A 185 6.42 -9.18 17.05
N GLU A 186 7.04 -7.97 17.05
CA GLU A 186 6.96 -6.99 18.13
C GLU A 186 6.39 -5.65 17.68
N LYS A 187 5.96 -4.82 18.64
CA LYS A 187 5.49 -3.44 18.47
C LYS A 187 6.69 -2.48 18.61
N ASP A 188 7.60 -2.51 17.64
CA ASP A 188 8.89 -1.80 17.64
C ASP A 188 8.84 -0.42 17.00
N HIS A 189 7.71 -0.04 16.44
CA HIS A 189 7.46 1.29 15.88
C HIS A 189 6.31 2.00 16.61
N TYR A 190 6.26 3.30 16.50
CA TYR A 190 5.13 4.08 16.98
C TYR A 190 4.72 5.17 15.99
N VAL A 191 3.49 5.64 16.11
CA VAL A 191 2.99 6.86 15.46
C VAL A 191 2.66 7.89 16.53
N LYS A 192 2.94 9.17 16.23
CA LYS A 192 2.57 10.27 17.12
C LYS A 192 1.07 10.50 17.04
N LEU A 193 0.45 10.72 18.19
CA LEU A 193 -0.95 11.08 18.28
C LEU A 193 -1.04 12.60 18.46
N ILE A 194 -1.54 13.31 17.44
CA ILE A 194 -1.86 14.73 17.55
C ILE A 194 -3.09 14.93 18.45
N PRO A 195 -3.33 16.13 19.02
CA PRO A 195 -4.43 16.37 19.95
C PRO A 195 -5.79 15.91 19.43
N GLU A 196 -6.09 16.13 18.17
CA GLU A 196 -7.36 15.77 17.51
C GLU A 196 -7.57 14.25 17.46
N VAL A 197 -6.50 13.49 17.17
CA VAL A 197 -6.53 12.01 17.19
C VAL A 197 -6.71 11.49 18.62
N GLN A 198 -6.03 12.11 19.59
CA GLN A 198 -6.20 11.75 21.01
C GLN A 198 -7.62 11.99 21.48
N GLU A 199 -8.24 13.10 21.09
CA GLU A 199 -9.62 13.41 21.43
C GLU A 199 -10.58 12.39 20.78
N ALA A 200 -10.42 12.10 19.49
CA ALA A 200 -11.23 11.11 18.80
C ALA A 200 -11.13 9.71 19.43
N LEU A 201 -9.91 9.28 19.80
CA LEU A 201 -9.70 8.01 20.49
C LEU A 201 -10.34 8.00 21.87
N ARG A 202 -10.21 9.08 22.66
CA ARG A 202 -10.84 9.20 23.99
C ARG A 202 -12.36 9.18 23.89
N ASP A 203 -12.93 9.87 22.90
CA ASP A 203 -14.37 9.94 22.67
C ASP A 203 -14.93 8.56 22.33
N TYR A 204 -14.23 7.83 21.45
CA TYR A 204 -14.56 6.44 21.15
C TYR A 204 -14.45 5.54 22.38
N LEU A 205 -13.34 5.58 23.09
CA LEU A 205 -13.11 4.72 24.26
C LEU A 205 -14.12 4.95 25.38
N ARG A 206 -14.59 6.20 25.59
CA ARG A 206 -15.66 6.52 26.55
C ARG A 206 -17.02 5.98 26.13
N SER A 207 -17.26 5.81 24.83
CA SER A 207 -18.56 5.36 24.31
C SER A 207 -18.73 3.84 24.29
N ARG A 208 -17.62 3.09 24.44
CA ARG A 208 -17.67 1.62 24.42
C ARG A 208 -17.85 1.02 25.81
N PRO A 209 -18.25 -0.28 25.91
CA PRO A 209 -18.29 -0.99 27.19
C PRO A 209 -16.95 -0.93 27.96
N PRO A 210 -16.94 -1.15 29.28
CA PRO A 210 -15.72 -1.22 30.06
C PRO A 210 -14.70 -2.17 29.45
N PHE A 211 -13.44 -1.77 29.46
CA PHE A 211 -12.32 -2.49 28.83
C PHE A 211 -11.10 -2.54 29.75
N ARG A 212 -10.22 -3.51 29.49
CA ARG A 212 -8.92 -3.69 30.15
C ARG A 212 -7.81 -3.16 29.27
N LYS A 213 -6.62 -2.97 29.85
CA LYS A 213 -5.43 -2.47 29.10
C LYS A 213 -5.06 -3.34 27.90
N HIS A 214 -5.20 -4.65 28.04
CA HIS A 214 -4.86 -5.62 26.99
C HIS A 214 -5.97 -5.83 25.95
N ASP A 215 -7.11 -5.17 26.10
CA ASP A 215 -8.19 -5.30 25.15
C ASP A 215 -7.85 -4.57 23.84
N PRO A 216 -8.40 -5.05 22.71
CA PRO A 216 -8.18 -4.41 21.40
C PRO A 216 -8.59 -2.93 21.43
N LEU A 217 -7.79 -2.09 20.78
CA LEU A 217 -8.14 -0.67 20.64
C LEU A 217 -9.43 -0.49 19.85
N PHE A 218 -9.56 -1.18 18.71
CA PHE A 218 -10.76 -1.13 17.86
C PHE A 218 -11.54 -2.43 17.90
N THR A 219 -12.82 -2.35 18.24
CA THR A 219 -13.70 -3.52 18.46
C THR A 219 -14.96 -3.45 17.62
N GLY A 220 -15.58 -4.63 17.42
CA GLY A 220 -16.89 -4.73 16.80
C GLY A 220 -18.00 -4.16 17.69
N THR A 221 -19.00 -3.55 17.06
CA THR A 221 -20.19 -2.96 17.72
C THR A 221 -21.46 -3.76 17.48
N SER A 222 -21.42 -4.78 16.61
CA SER A 222 -22.56 -5.67 16.35
C SER A 222 -22.79 -6.65 17.49
N ASN A 223 -24.03 -7.15 17.67
CA ASN A 223 -24.40 -8.07 18.75
C ASN A 223 -23.49 -9.30 18.87
N ARG A 224 -23.06 -9.89 17.73
CA ARG A 224 -22.19 -11.08 17.71
C ARG A 224 -20.70 -10.78 17.95
N GLY A 225 -20.26 -9.56 17.64
CA GLY A 225 -18.84 -9.18 17.69
C GLY A 225 -18.55 -8.05 18.68
N ARG A 226 -19.48 -7.71 19.56
CA ARG A 226 -19.32 -6.58 20.48
C ARG A 226 -18.13 -6.80 21.42
N GLY A 227 -17.23 -5.83 21.46
CA GLY A 227 -16.01 -5.90 22.25
C GLY A 227 -14.91 -6.82 21.69
N GLN A 228 -15.19 -7.60 20.64
CA GLN A 228 -14.19 -8.46 20.01
C GLN A 228 -13.30 -7.65 19.04
N ARG A 229 -12.03 -8.07 18.93
CA ARG A 229 -11.07 -7.50 17.96
C ARG A 229 -11.63 -7.56 16.55
N LEU A 230 -11.57 -6.45 15.83
CA LEU A 230 -11.94 -6.42 14.42
C LEU A 230 -10.91 -7.21 13.59
N ALA A 231 -11.40 -8.08 12.71
CA ALA A 231 -10.55 -8.72 11.70
C ALA A 231 -10.24 -7.75 10.54
N GLU A 232 -9.10 -7.92 9.86
CA GLU A 232 -8.71 -7.07 8.71
C GLU A 232 -9.81 -6.92 7.64
N PRO A 233 -10.54 -8.00 7.23
CA PRO A 233 -11.64 -7.84 6.29
C PRO A 233 -12.79 -6.97 6.82
N SER A 234 -13.03 -7.00 8.14
CA SER A 234 -14.07 -6.17 8.77
C SER A 234 -13.65 -4.70 8.79
N ILE A 235 -12.40 -4.39 9.14
CA ILE A 235 -11.84 -3.03 9.06
C ILE A 235 -11.93 -2.50 7.62
N SER A 236 -11.51 -3.31 6.65
CA SER A 236 -11.61 -2.93 5.22
C SER A 236 -13.04 -2.61 4.79
N ARG A 237 -14.03 -3.42 5.23
CA ARG A 237 -15.43 -3.21 4.90
C ARG A 237 -16.00 -1.96 5.57
N ILE A 238 -15.65 -1.71 6.83
CA ILE A 238 -16.05 -0.51 7.56
C ILE A 238 -15.55 0.74 6.84
N ILE A 239 -14.24 0.81 6.57
CA ILE A 239 -13.62 1.96 5.88
C ILE A 239 -14.24 2.15 4.48
N LYS A 240 -14.44 1.07 3.72
CA LYS A 240 -15.09 1.14 2.40
C LYS A 240 -16.52 1.65 2.50
N GLY A 241 -17.29 1.21 3.51
CA GLY A 241 -18.65 1.71 3.77
C GLY A 241 -18.69 3.20 4.07
N VAL A 242 -17.72 3.71 4.85
CA VAL A 242 -17.62 5.15 5.10
C VAL A 242 -17.32 5.92 3.81
N PHE A 243 -16.43 5.43 2.95
CA PHE A 243 -16.16 6.06 1.65
C PHE A 243 -17.41 6.11 0.79
N GLN A 244 -18.17 5.02 0.71
CA GLN A 244 -19.41 4.95 -0.06
C GLN A 244 -20.46 5.93 0.47
N ASN A 245 -20.61 6.03 1.79
CA ASN A 245 -21.53 6.99 2.41
C ASN A 245 -21.13 8.46 2.12
N ALA A 246 -19.84 8.74 1.97
CA ALA A 246 -19.33 10.05 1.57
C ALA A 246 -19.37 10.28 0.04
N GLY A 247 -19.92 9.34 -0.77
CA GLY A 247 -20.01 9.45 -2.22
C GLY A 247 -18.82 8.88 -3.01
N PHE A 248 -17.85 8.26 -2.34
CA PHE A 248 -16.64 7.70 -2.99
C PHE A 248 -16.77 6.18 -3.20
N ASP A 249 -17.34 5.74 -4.31
CA ASP A 249 -17.60 4.31 -4.61
C ASP A 249 -16.69 3.71 -5.70
N SER A 250 -15.48 4.20 -5.87
CA SER A 250 -14.49 3.59 -6.77
C SER A 250 -13.96 2.26 -6.20
N ALA A 251 -13.93 1.20 -7.00
CA ALA A 251 -13.31 -0.08 -6.61
C ALA A 251 -11.80 0.03 -6.27
N LYS A 252 -11.15 1.10 -6.74
CA LYS A 252 -9.74 1.39 -6.47
C LYS A 252 -9.51 2.05 -5.10
N LEU A 253 -10.55 2.68 -4.52
CA LEU A 253 -10.51 3.28 -3.20
C LEU A 253 -10.70 2.22 -2.13
N THR A 254 -9.66 2.00 -1.35
CA THR A 254 -9.61 0.99 -0.29
C THR A 254 -9.02 1.61 0.98
N ALA A 255 -9.04 0.90 2.09
CA ALA A 255 -8.37 1.36 3.31
C ALA A 255 -6.86 1.66 3.10
N HIS A 256 -6.21 1.02 2.13
CA HIS A 256 -4.84 1.35 1.77
C HIS A 256 -4.71 2.72 1.09
N SER A 257 -5.80 3.24 0.51
CA SER A 257 -5.82 4.59 -0.07
C SER A 257 -5.63 5.68 0.99
N LEU A 258 -6.10 5.48 2.25
CA LEU A 258 -5.83 6.41 3.36
C LEU A 258 -4.32 6.58 3.62
N ARG A 259 -3.59 5.46 3.65
CA ARG A 259 -2.14 5.49 3.80
C ARG A 259 -1.44 6.12 2.59
N HIS A 260 -1.94 5.85 1.38
CA HIS A 260 -1.43 6.47 0.17
C HIS A 260 -1.64 7.98 0.22
N THR A 261 -2.85 8.42 0.58
CA THR A 261 -3.19 9.83 0.82
C THR A 261 -2.28 10.46 1.85
N SER A 262 -2.11 9.85 3.03
CA SER A 262 -1.21 10.33 4.08
C SER A 262 0.19 10.67 3.56
N ASN A 263 0.80 9.72 2.85
CA ASN A 263 2.15 9.89 2.31
C ASN A 263 2.20 10.93 1.17
N THR A 264 1.17 10.97 0.31
CA THR A 264 1.07 11.96 -0.76
C THR A 264 0.92 13.37 -0.22
N LEU A 265 0.04 13.57 0.78
CA LEU A 265 -0.14 14.87 1.41
C LEU A 265 1.11 15.33 2.16
N LEU A 266 1.78 14.41 2.86
CA LEU A 266 3.05 14.71 3.52
C LEU A 266 4.14 15.14 2.51
N PHE A 267 4.24 14.46 1.37
CA PHE A 267 5.18 14.84 0.31
C PHE A 267 4.78 16.18 -0.34
N LYS A 268 3.47 16.40 -0.60
CA LYS A 268 2.94 17.67 -1.11
C LYS A 268 3.20 18.86 -0.18
N SER A 269 3.23 18.63 1.14
CA SER A 269 3.55 19.68 2.13
C SER A 269 5.04 20.07 2.16
N GLY A 270 5.89 19.47 1.32
CA GLY A 270 7.30 19.77 1.20
C GLY A 270 8.24 18.87 2.01
N ALA A 271 7.71 17.80 2.64
CA ALA A 271 8.57 16.83 3.32
C ALA A 271 9.47 16.10 2.32
N ASP A 272 10.73 15.88 2.69
CA ASP A 272 11.67 15.13 1.89
C ASP A 272 11.29 13.63 1.80
N LEU A 273 11.88 12.94 0.84
CA LEU A 273 11.59 11.52 0.60
C LEU A 273 11.91 10.63 1.79
N TYR A 274 12.97 10.95 2.54
CA TYR A 274 13.37 10.21 3.73
C TYR A 274 12.30 10.34 4.84
N THR A 275 11.80 11.55 5.07
CA THR A 275 10.70 11.81 6.02
C THR A 275 9.45 11.02 5.64
N VAL A 276 9.07 11.01 4.35
CA VAL A 276 7.93 10.22 3.86
C VAL A 276 8.18 8.73 4.02
N GLN A 277 9.38 8.24 3.76
CA GLN A 277 9.77 6.84 3.96
C GLN A 277 9.64 6.43 5.43
N GLN A 278 10.13 7.26 6.35
CA GLN A 278 10.03 7.03 7.79
C GLN A 278 8.57 7.05 8.26
N HIS A 279 7.79 8.05 7.84
CA HIS A 279 6.36 8.12 8.14
C HIS A 279 5.61 6.88 7.62
N ALA A 280 5.90 6.48 6.39
CA ALA A 280 5.35 5.27 5.79
C ALA A 280 5.90 3.98 6.40
N ARG A 281 7.00 4.00 7.10
CA ARG A 281 7.69 2.80 7.62
C ARG A 281 7.95 1.79 6.48
N HIS A 282 8.49 2.30 5.35
CA HIS A 282 8.88 1.47 4.22
C HIS A 282 10.29 0.95 4.42
N SER A 283 10.46 -0.36 4.40
CA SER A 283 11.78 -1.00 4.44
C SER A 283 12.56 -0.84 3.14
N ASP A 284 11.87 -0.74 2.00
CA ASP A 284 12.47 -0.50 0.69
C ASP A 284 12.16 0.92 0.21
N PRO A 285 13.20 1.78 0.00
CA PRO A 285 13.03 3.15 -0.51
C PRO A 285 12.26 3.23 -1.83
N LYS A 286 12.42 2.24 -2.72
CA LYS A 286 11.69 2.17 -4.00
C LYS A 286 10.18 2.23 -3.83
N THR A 287 9.66 1.76 -2.70
CA THR A 287 8.21 1.85 -2.39
C THR A 287 7.77 3.30 -2.18
N THR A 288 8.68 4.19 -1.81
CA THR A 288 8.39 5.61 -1.56
C THR A 288 8.59 6.46 -2.82
N GLU A 289 9.43 6.03 -3.76
CA GLU A 289 9.68 6.73 -5.04
C GLU A 289 8.42 6.99 -5.85
N ILE A 290 7.37 6.17 -5.67
CA ILE A 290 6.07 6.35 -6.34
C ILE A 290 5.43 7.72 -6.03
N TYR A 291 5.74 8.32 -4.88
CA TYR A 291 5.22 9.63 -4.49
C TYR A 291 5.93 10.77 -5.20
N ILE A 292 7.21 10.62 -5.57
CA ILE A 292 7.94 11.57 -6.39
C ILE A 292 7.21 11.75 -7.73
N HIS A 293 6.98 10.66 -8.45
CA HIS A 293 6.33 10.71 -9.76
C HIS A 293 4.90 11.26 -9.74
N ALA A 294 4.19 11.12 -8.60
CA ALA A 294 2.82 11.62 -8.48
C ALA A 294 2.77 13.16 -8.31
N VAL A 295 3.75 13.74 -7.62
CA VAL A 295 3.79 15.17 -7.29
C VAL A 295 4.63 15.96 -8.30
N ASP A 296 5.76 15.42 -8.76
CA ASP A 296 6.61 16.09 -9.75
C ASP A 296 5.86 16.39 -11.04
N ARG A 297 5.00 15.47 -11.48
CA ARG A 297 4.24 15.68 -12.72
C ARG A 297 3.14 16.75 -12.60
N GLU A 298 2.57 16.96 -11.41
CA GLU A 298 1.62 18.07 -11.18
C GLU A 298 2.33 19.44 -11.13
N LYS A 299 3.58 19.46 -10.64
CA LYS A 299 4.41 20.67 -10.54
C LYS A 299 5.34 20.84 -11.74
N ASP A 300 5.43 19.81 -12.59
CA ASP A 300 6.32 19.78 -13.74
C ASP A 300 5.87 20.82 -14.78
N ARG A 301 6.75 21.76 -15.07
CA ARG A 301 6.58 22.80 -16.10
C ARG A 301 7.57 22.62 -17.24
N SER A 302 8.12 21.40 -17.38
CA SER A 302 9.18 21.12 -18.37
C SER A 302 8.75 21.52 -19.78
N GLU A 303 7.49 21.21 -20.16
CA GLU A 303 6.97 21.58 -21.48
C GLU A 303 6.93 23.10 -21.67
N GLN A 304 6.50 23.84 -20.65
CA GLN A 304 6.46 25.30 -20.69
C GLN A 304 7.86 25.90 -20.69
N GLN A 305 8.79 25.32 -19.92
CA GLN A 305 10.19 25.76 -19.89
C GLN A 305 10.85 25.54 -21.26
N ILE A 306 10.64 24.37 -21.88
CA ILE A 306 11.15 24.07 -23.22
C ILE A 306 10.57 25.04 -24.23
N TYR A 307 9.26 25.29 -24.20
CA TYR A 307 8.60 26.26 -25.07
C TYR A 307 9.21 27.65 -24.90
N ASN A 308 9.35 28.12 -23.66
CA ASN A 308 9.93 29.44 -23.37
C ASN A 308 11.39 29.53 -23.87
N GLN A 309 12.17 28.49 -23.71
CA GLN A 309 13.56 28.48 -24.17
C GLN A 309 13.69 28.53 -25.70
N ILE A 310 12.73 27.94 -26.42
CA ILE A 310 12.73 27.92 -27.89
C ILE A 310 12.19 29.24 -28.45
N PHE A 311 11.06 29.72 -27.92
CA PHE A 311 10.29 30.79 -28.51
C PHE A 311 10.42 32.14 -27.80
N ASN A 312 10.88 32.15 -26.54
CA ASN A 312 11.07 33.35 -25.72
C ASN A 312 12.47 33.36 -25.07
N PRO A 313 13.54 33.23 -25.85
CA PRO A 313 14.90 33.21 -25.30
C PRO A 313 15.22 34.57 -24.65
N GLY A 314 15.34 34.60 -23.32
CA GLY A 314 15.59 35.80 -22.52
C GLY A 314 14.43 36.29 -21.65
N GLN A 315 13.28 35.65 -21.73
CA GLN A 315 12.21 35.89 -20.75
C GLN A 315 12.56 35.11 -19.47
N ARG A 316 12.94 35.85 -18.42
CA ARG A 316 13.22 35.29 -17.11
C ARG A 316 11.97 34.63 -16.57
N ASP A 317 12.07 33.41 -16.07
CA ASP A 317 10.99 32.77 -15.28
C ASP A 317 10.98 33.41 -13.89
N ILE A 318 10.30 34.55 -13.78
CA ILE A 318 10.20 35.32 -12.54
C ILE A 318 9.61 34.45 -11.41
N ALA A 319 8.76 33.47 -11.73
CA ALA A 319 8.18 32.57 -10.74
C ALA A 319 9.23 31.58 -10.21
N ALA A 320 10.11 31.08 -11.08
CA ALA A 320 11.22 30.19 -10.66
C ALA A 320 12.27 30.99 -9.86
N GLU A 321 12.67 32.18 -10.33
CA GLU A 321 13.60 33.05 -9.61
C GLU A 321 13.05 33.47 -8.23
N ALA A 322 11.76 33.78 -8.14
CA ALA A 322 11.11 34.11 -6.87
C ALA A 322 11.05 32.92 -5.92
N ALA A 323 10.78 31.70 -6.43
CA ALA A 323 10.77 30.48 -5.62
C ALA A 323 12.16 30.14 -5.09
N GLU A 324 13.20 30.30 -5.89
CA GLU A 324 14.59 30.08 -5.49
C GLU A 324 15.06 31.14 -4.46
N ALA A 325 14.71 32.41 -4.69
CA ALA A 325 15.00 33.48 -3.74
C ALA A 325 14.32 33.26 -2.38
N LEU A 326 13.06 32.76 -2.37
CA LEU A 326 12.35 32.45 -1.14
C LEU A 326 12.94 31.29 -0.36
N GLN A 327 13.51 30.27 -1.04
CA GLN A 327 14.17 29.15 -0.37
C GLN A 327 15.41 29.54 0.43
N GLY A 328 16.08 30.63 0.05
CA GLY A 328 17.25 31.17 0.76
C GLY A 328 16.93 32.03 1.99
N LEU A 329 15.65 32.34 2.25
CA LEU A 329 15.21 33.22 3.32
C LEU A 329 14.85 32.41 4.58
N SER A 330 14.99 33.03 5.77
CA SER A 330 14.46 32.51 7.02
C SER A 330 12.91 32.48 6.99
N GLU A 331 12.30 31.67 7.85
CA GLU A 331 10.83 31.52 7.93
C GLU A 331 10.11 32.88 8.14
N ALA A 332 10.68 33.77 8.95
CA ALA A 332 10.15 35.10 9.19
C ALA A 332 10.22 35.98 7.94
N GLU A 333 11.29 35.89 7.17
CA GLU A 333 11.45 36.63 5.92
C GLU A 333 10.55 36.09 4.83
N GLN A 334 10.34 34.76 4.76
CA GLN A 334 9.38 34.14 3.84
C GLN A 334 7.95 34.61 4.12
N GLN A 335 7.55 34.69 5.40
CA GLN A 335 6.24 35.20 5.79
C GLN A 335 6.09 36.66 5.43
N ALA A 336 7.11 37.50 5.65
CA ALA A 336 7.09 38.90 5.28
C ALA A 336 6.96 39.11 3.75
N ALA A 337 7.71 38.32 2.96
CA ALA A 337 7.63 38.34 1.51
C ALA A 337 6.23 37.91 1.00
N LEU A 338 5.65 36.85 1.61
CA LEU A 338 4.31 36.40 1.27
C LEU A 338 3.24 37.47 1.58
N ALA A 339 3.32 38.11 2.75
CA ALA A 339 2.42 39.20 3.13
C ALA A 339 2.51 40.38 2.16
N TYR A 340 3.71 40.72 1.71
CA TYR A 340 3.92 41.78 0.71
C TYR A 340 3.29 41.45 -0.64
N ILE A 341 3.49 40.19 -1.12
CA ILE A 341 2.88 39.71 -2.37
C ILE A 341 1.36 39.72 -2.29
N GLN A 342 0.77 39.29 -1.16
CA GLN A 342 -0.67 39.31 -0.93
C GLN A 342 -1.22 40.72 -0.90
N ALA A 343 -0.52 41.68 -0.28
CA ALA A 343 -0.91 43.07 -0.27
C ALA A 343 -0.93 43.71 -1.69
N LEU A 344 0.07 43.38 -2.51
CA LEU A 344 0.11 43.80 -3.92
C LEU A 344 -1.03 43.18 -4.74
N ALA A 345 -1.34 41.90 -4.54
CA ALA A 345 -2.44 41.24 -5.23
C ALA A 345 -3.80 41.82 -4.88
N ASN A 346 -4.03 42.15 -3.61
CA ASN A 346 -5.27 42.79 -3.16
C ASN A 346 -5.37 44.28 -3.63
N GLY A 347 -4.24 44.97 -3.69
CA GLY A 347 -4.20 46.37 -4.20
C GLY A 347 -4.44 46.49 -5.71
N THR A 348 -4.19 45.45 -6.49
CA THR A 348 -4.44 45.41 -7.93
C THR A 348 -5.88 45.06 -8.31
N GLN A 349 -6.63 44.39 -7.45
CA GLN A 349 -8.06 44.08 -7.69
C GLN A 349 -8.93 45.35 -7.55
N GLY A 350 -8.53 46.30 -6.73
CA GLY A 350 -9.25 47.61 -6.59
C GLY A 350 -9.11 48.55 -7.78
N LYS A 351 -8.19 48.32 -8.72
CA LYS A 351 -7.97 49.15 -9.90
C LYS A 351 -8.52 48.62 -11.23
N ARG A 352 -9.12 47.42 -11.23
CA ARG A 352 -9.73 46.81 -12.42
C ARG A 352 -11.25 46.93 -12.47
N GLY A 353 -11.86 47.63 -11.51
CA GLY A 353 -13.30 47.86 -11.39
C GLY A 353 -13.69 49.36 -11.39
N ALA A 354 -12.88 50.25 -11.96
CA ALA A 354 -13.21 51.64 -12.16
C ALA A 354 -13.14 52.00 -13.65
#